data_6c048d01b0fca30428a50af00e9e5bb2
#
_entry.id   6c048d01b0fca30428a50af00e9e5bb2
#
_cell.length_a   1.000
_cell.length_b   1.000
_cell.length_c   1.000
_cell.angle_alpha   90.00
_cell.angle_beta   90.00
_cell.angle_gamma   90.00
#
_symmetry.space_group_name_H-M   'P 1'
#
loop_
_entity.id
_entity.type
_entity.pdbx_description
1 polymer ?
#
loop_
_entity_poly.entity_id
_entity_poly.type
_entity_poly.pdbx_seq_one_letter_code
_entity_poly.pdbx_strand_id
1 'polypeptide(L)'
;APKTRPEKILIIANKLDTASEFANKVRGFLNQWPEWINVGFSKEKDSQKHFKLNNGCEVKAVATSVDALRGYTPTTLIFDEAAYIEAGDDFWAACMASLSTGGKVIVISTPNGYDKIYYEIYEQSIKGLNSFHISELHWENDPRFTNDLFWVKTKDIVHFLLNREDYDEN
;
A
#
# COMPACT_ATOMS: atom_id res chain seq x y z
N ALA A 1 8.51 -30.18 1.60
CA ALA A 1 8.22 -28.79 1.24
C ALA A 1 9.27 -27.92 1.94
N PRO A 2 9.87 -26.92 1.29
CA PRO A 2 10.75 -25.99 1.96
C PRO A 2 9.95 -25.32 3.09
N LYS A 3 10.51 -25.32 4.32
CA LYS A 3 9.96 -24.55 5.43
C LYS A 3 10.10 -23.08 5.09
N THR A 4 9.07 -22.50 4.47
CA THR A 4 9.04 -21.07 4.28
C THR A 4 8.95 -20.41 5.66
N ARG A 5 9.86 -19.48 5.91
CA ARG A 5 9.86 -18.70 7.16
C ARG A 5 8.54 -17.91 7.21
N PRO A 6 7.83 -17.90 8.37
CA PRO A 6 6.61 -17.12 8.48
C PRO A 6 6.86 -15.64 8.15
N GLU A 7 6.01 -15.06 7.33
CA GLU A 7 6.07 -13.64 6.97
C GLU A 7 5.55 -12.77 8.13
N LYS A 8 6.29 -11.69 8.41
CA LYS A 8 5.88 -10.64 9.34
C LYS A 8 5.70 -9.35 8.56
N ILE A 9 4.46 -8.99 8.36
CA ILE A 9 4.09 -7.83 7.53
C ILE A 9 3.78 -6.66 8.45
N LEU A 10 4.43 -5.53 8.22
CA LEU A 10 4.14 -4.28 8.89
C LEU A 10 3.52 -3.30 7.89
N ILE A 11 2.30 -2.86 8.18
CA ILE A 11 1.57 -1.86 7.39
C ILE A 11 1.74 -0.51 8.10
N ILE A 12 2.24 0.47 7.38
CA ILE A 12 2.58 1.79 7.89
C ILE A 12 1.80 2.83 7.09
N ALA A 13 1.10 3.71 7.77
CA ALA A 13 0.45 4.87 7.17
C ALA A 13 0.63 6.11 8.06
N ASN A 14 0.30 7.29 7.54
CA ASN A 14 0.39 8.53 8.31
C ASN A 14 -0.46 8.47 9.60
N LYS A 15 -1.64 7.82 9.54
CA LYS A 15 -2.53 7.62 10.69
C LYS A 15 -2.72 6.14 10.98
N LEU A 16 -2.86 5.79 12.28
CA LEU A 16 -3.11 4.42 12.70
C LEU A 16 -4.44 3.87 12.15
N ASP A 17 -5.45 4.71 12.02
CA ASP A 17 -6.76 4.30 11.51
C ASP A 17 -6.66 3.87 10.05
N THR A 18 -5.94 4.63 9.20
CA THR A 18 -5.68 4.27 7.80
C THR A 18 -4.94 2.93 7.71
N ALA A 19 -3.85 2.76 8.46
CA ALA A 19 -3.11 1.50 8.49
C ALA A 19 -3.98 0.32 8.98
N SER A 20 -4.84 0.56 9.97
CA SER A 20 -5.75 -0.45 10.53
C SER A 20 -6.84 -0.84 9.54
N GLU A 21 -7.36 0.12 8.78
CA GLU A 21 -8.34 -0.14 7.72
C GLU A 21 -7.75 -1.03 6.63
N PHE A 22 -6.50 -0.75 6.22
CA PHE A 22 -5.79 -1.61 5.27
C PHE A 22 -5.63 -3.04 5.82
N ALA A 23 -5.19 -3.19 7.08
CA ALA A 23 -5.07 -4.49 7.72
C ALA A 23 -6.41 -5.25 7.79
N ASN A 24 -7.52 -4.53 8.05
CA ASN A 24 -8.87 -5.10 8.05
C ASN A 24 -9.31 -5.57 6.66
N LYS A 25 -8.96 -4.84 5.59
CA LYS A 25 -9.21 -5.28 4.20
C LYS A 25 -8.47 -6.59 3.92
N VAL A 26 -7.19 -6.68 4.29
CA VAL A 26 -6.39 -7.91 4.16
C VAL A 26 -7.06 -9.06 4.92
N ARG A 27 -7.49 -8.83 6.16
CA ARG A 27 -8.20 -9.81 6.96
C ARG A 27 -9.51 -10.27 6.31
N GLY A 28 -10.27 -9.32 5.74
CA GLY A 28 -11.50 -9.61 5.01
C GLY A 28 -11.28 -10.53 3.82
N PHE A 29 -10.22 -10.31 3.05
CA PHE A 29 -9.84 -11.20 1.95
C PHE A 29 -9.47 -12.60 2.45
N LEU A 30 -8.69 -12.70 3.50
CA LEU A 30 -8.28 -13.98 4.09
C LEU A 30 -9.50 -14.79 4.59
N ASN A 31 -10.51 -14.12 5.16
CA ASN A 31 -11.75 -14.77 5.59
C ASN A 31 -12.59 -15.35 4.45
N GLN A 32 -12.44 -14.81 3.23
CA GLN A 32 -13.16 -15.28 2.06
C GLN A 32 -12.46 -16.45 1.34
N TRP A 33 -11.26 -16.82 1.78
CA TRP A 33 -10.54 -17.94 1.18
C TRP A 33 -11.24 -19.28 1.47
N PRO A 34 -11.27 -20.17 0.50
CA PRO A 34 -11.80 -21.53 0.71
C PRO A 34 -11.09 -22.24 1.86
N GLU A 35 -11.82 -23.07 2.59
CA GLU A 35 -11.31 -23.78 3.79
C GLU A 35 -10.00 -24.55 3.54
N TRP A 36 -9.81 -25.09 2.33
CA TRP A 36 -8.61 -25.85 1.99
C TRP A 36 -7.33 -24.99 1.83
N ILE A 37 -7.45 -23.67 1.69
CA ILE A 37 -6.33 -22.69 1.70
C ILE A 37 -6.30 -21.93 3.03
N ASN A 38 -7.45 -21.69 3.64
CA ASN A 38 -7.58 -20.85 4.81
C ASN A 38 -6.93 -21.50 6.03
N VAL A 39 -5.82 -20.96 6.47
CA VAL A 39 -5.09 -21.46 7.64
C VAL A 39 -5.70 -21.01 8.98
N GLY A 40 -6.69 -20.12 8.96
CA GLY A 40 -7.34 -19.57 10.14
C GLY A 40 -6.48 -18.59 10.95
N PHE A 41 -7.13 -17.89 11.87
CA PHE A 41 -6.49 -16.90 12.74
C PHE A 41 -6.11 -17.51 14.09
N SER A 42 -4.95 -17.12 14.60
CA SER A 42 -4.48 -17.51 15.92
C SER A 42 -5.21 -16.71 17.00
N LYS A 43 -5.65 -17.40 18.06
CA LYS A 43 -6.28 -16.74 19.22
C LYS A 43 -5.34 -15.87 20.04
N GLU A 44 -4.02 -16.01 19.86
CA GLU A 44 -3.02 -15.25 20.62
C GLU A 44 -3.00 -13.78 20.25
N LYS A 45 -3.18 -13.49 18.96
CA LYS A 45 -3.18 -12.12 18.41
C LYS A 45 -4.28 -12.03 17.38
N ASP A 46 -5.39 -11.45 17.77
CA ASP A 46 -6.56 -11.30 16.91
C ASP A 46 -7.27 -9.97 17.18
N SER A 47 -6.70 -8.90 16.68
CA SER A 47 -7.28 -7.56 16.72
C SER A 47 -7.34 -6.93 15.35
N GLN A 48 -8.08 -5.84 15.19
CA GLN A 48 -8.21 -5.12 13.92
C GLN A 48 -6.87 -4.62 13.36
N LYS A 49 -5.93 -4.28 14.22
CA LYS A 49 -4.62 -3.71 13.85
C LYS A 49 -3.44 -4.67 14.04
N HIS A 50 -3.68 -5.85 14.57
CA HIS A 50 -2.62 -6.84 14.79
C HIS A 50 -3.22 -8.23 14.85
N PHE A 51 -2.95 -9.06 13.87
CA PHE A 51 -3.41 -10.45 13.85
C PHE A 51 -2.32 -11.39 13.36
N LYS A 52 -2.41 -12.64 13.79
CA LYS A 52 -1.51 -13.71 13.42
C LYS A 52 -2.31 -14.87 12.85
N LEU A 53 -1.78 -15.51 11.84
CA LEU A 53 -2.35 -16.73 11.27
C LEU A 53 -1.78 -17.97 11.95
N ASN A 54 -2.50 -19.09 11.89
CA ASN A 54 -2.06 -20.36 12.51
C ASN A 54 -0.77 -20.92 11.90
N ASN A 55 -0.40 -20.49 10.69
CA ASN A 55 0.90 -20.83 10.07
C ASN A 55 2.07 -19.95 10.55
N GLY A 56 1.81 -19.04 11.48
CA GLY A 56 2.81 -18.13 12.06
C GLY A 56 2.98 -16.80 11.34
N CYS A 57 2.35 -16.59 10.16
CA CYS A 57 2.35 -15.30 9.51
C CYS A 57 1.63 -14.25 10.38
N GLU A 58 2.16 -13.02 10.38
CA GLU A 58 1.69 -11.95 11.26
C GLU A 58 1.55 -10.65 10.46
N VAL A 59 0.45 -9.93 10.69
CA VAL A 59 0.17 -8.61 10.12
C VAL A 59 -0.04 -7.63 11.25
N LYS A 60 0.68 -6.51 11.22
CA LYS A 60 0.57 -5.43 12.21
C LYS A 60 0.45 -4.10 11.51
N ALA A 61 -0.54 -3.31 11.88
CA ALA A 61 -0.73 -1.93 11.43
C ALA A 61 -0.17 -0.96 12.48
N VAL A 62 0.55 0.07 12.02
CA VAL A 62 1.14 1.10 12.86
C VAL A 62 1.03 2.46 12.19
N ALA A 63 0.95 3.52 13.00
CA ALA A 63 1.18 4.86 12.52
C ALA A 63 2.68 5.11 12.35
N THR A 64 3.02 6.11 11.55
CA THR A 64 4.38 6.55 11.33
C THR A 64 5.02 7.03 12.63
N SER A 65 5.92 6.23 13.19
CA SER A 65 6.80 6.63 14.30
C SER A 65 8.04 5.77 14.36
N VAL A 66 9.17 6.32 14.76
CA VAL A 66 10.43 5.56 14.94
C VAL A 66 10.25 4.45 15.98
N ASP A 67 9.42 4.68 17.01
CA ASP A 67 9.13 3.69 18.04
C ASP A 67 8.29 2.52 17.57
N ALA A 68 7.51 2.68 16.51
CA ALA A 68 6.67 1.63 15.95
C ALA A 68 7.48 0.43 15.43
N LEU A 69 8.74 0.66 15.07
CA LEU A 69 9.66 -0.35 14.55
C LEU A 69 10.48 -1.02 15.66
N ARG A 70 10.55 -0.42 16.86
CA ARG A 70 11.34 -0.95 17.96
C ARG A 70 10.83 -2.30 18.42
N GLY A 71 11.73 -3.28 18.44
CA GLY A 71 11.39 -4.64 18.89
C GLY A 71 10.57 -5.46 17.89
N TYR A 72 10.34 -4.95 16.66
CA TYR A 72 9.67 -5.68 15.60
C TYR A 72 10.61 -5.85 14.41
N THR A 73 10.78 -7.09 13.97
CA THR A 73 11.64 -7.43 12.81
C THR A 73 10.73 -7.90 11.67
N PRO A 74 10.25 -7.00 10.83
CA PRO A 74 9.39 -7.35 9.71
C PRO A 74 10.18 -8.08 8.62
N THR A 75 9.49 -8.90 7.83
CA THR A 75 9.99 -9.44 6.57
C THR A 75 9.47 -8.64 5.38
N THR A 76 8.37 -7.92 5.60
CA THR A 76 7.74 -7.08 4.57
C THR A 76 7.22 -5.79 5.22
N LEU A 77 7.59 -4.66 4.64
CA LEU A 77 7.04 -3.34 4.95
C LEU A 77 6.10 -2.91 3.84
N ILE A 78 4.91 -2.42 4.21
CA ILE A 78 3.96 -1.81 3.28
C ILE A 78 3.70 -0.40 3.76
N PHE A 79 4.05 0.58 2.93
CA PHE A 79 3.71 1.99 3.14
C PHE A 79 2.44 2.30 2.35
N ASP A 80 1.37 2.63 3.05
CA ASP A 80 0.12 3.07 2.45
C ASP A 80 0.00 4.58 2.54
N GLU A 81 -0.51 5.20 1.48
CA GLU A 81 -0.54 6.65 1.33
C GLU A 81 0.82 7.31 1.59
N ALA A 82 1.89 6.73 1.04
CA ALA A 82 3.27 7.10 1.34
C ALA A 82 3.59 8.58 1.09
N ALA A 83 2.97 9.21 0.08
CA ALA A 83 3.14 10.63 -0.23
C ALA A 83 2.56 11.57 0.85
N TYR A 84 1.77 11.04 1.79
CA TYR A 84 1.20 11.79 2.92
C TYR A 84 1.90 11.50 4.24
N ILE A 85 2.97 10.71 4.23
CA ILE A 85 3.77 10.40 5.40
C ILE A 85 4.75 11.55 5.66
N GLU A 86 4.52 12.31 6.71
CA GLU A 86 5.37 13.43 7.14
C GLU A 86 6.60 12.97 7.96
N ALA A 87 7.11 11.78 7.68
CA ALA A 87 8.25 11.23 8.41
C ALA A 87 9.57 11.70 7.81
N GLY A 88 10.49 12.08 8.66
CA GLY A 88 11.85 12.47 8.26
C GLY A 88 12.71 11.29 7.82
N ASP A 89 13.90 11.62 7.32
CA ASP A 89 14.89 10.65 6.82
C ASP A 89 15.27 9.58 7.86
N ASP A 90 15.24 9.93 9.16
CA ASP A 90 15.52 9.00 10.26
C ASP A 90 14.51 7.86 10.34
N PHE A 91 13.24 8.12 10.06
CA PHE A 91 12.22 7.09 10.04
C PHE A 91 12.45 6.11 8.88
N TRP A 92 12.72 6.64 7.69
CA TRP A 92 13.02 5.83 6.52
C TRP A 92 14.28 4.97 6.74
N ALA A 93 15.35 5.57 7.28
CA ALA A 93 16.57 4.84 7.63
C ALA A 93 16.31 3.72 8.63
N ALA A 94 15.47 3.97 9.65
CA ALA A 94 15.07 2.94 10.62
C ALA A 94 14.27 1.82 9.98
N CYS A 95 13.38 2.13 9.02
CA CYS A 95 12.64 1.14 8.25
C CYS A 95 13.59 0.26 7.44
N MET A 96 14.52 0.84 6.71
CA MET A 96 15.50 0.09 5.91
C MET A 96 16.42 -0.74 6.79
N ALA A 97 16.87 -0.22 7.91
CA ALA A 97 17.68 -0.96 8.89
C ALA A 97 16.94 -2.19 9.44
N SER A 98 15.61 -2.08 9.66
CA SER A 98 14.79 -3.20 10.15
C SER A 98 14.73 -4.39 9.18
N LEU A 99 15.03 -4.15 7.90
CA LEU A 99 15.08 -5.14 6.82
C LEU A 99 16.48 -5.63 6.50
N SER A 100 17.49 -5.26 7.28
CA SER A 100 18.92 -5.56 7.02
C SER A 100 19.25 -7.04 6.82
N THR A 101 18.39 -7.95 7.29
CA THR A 101 18.54 -9.41 7.10
C THR A 101 17.85 -9.94 5.81
N GLY A 102 17.45 -9.04 4.93
CA GLY A 102 16.65 -9.33 3.73
C GLY A 102 15.16 -9.18 4.02
N GLY A 103 14.46 -8.43 3.17
CA GLY A 103 13.04 -8.17 3.29
C GLY A 103 12.49 -7.50 2.04
N LYS A 104 11.19 -7.22 2.05
CA LYS A 104 10.48 -6.58 0.93
C LYS A 104 9.91 -5.25 1.38
N VAL A 105 9.90 -4.29 0.46
CA VAL A 105 9.23 -3.01 0.66
C VAL A 105 8.23 -2.80 -0.46
N ILE A 106 7.02 -2.42 -0.09
CA ILE A 106 5.95 -2.04 -1.01
C ILE A 106 5.55 -0.62 -0.63
N VAL A 107 5.59 0.28 -1.59
CA VAL A 107 5.22 1.69 -1.40
C VAL A 107 4.04 1.99 -2.30
N ILE A 108 2.91 2.36 -1.69
CA ILE A 108 1.64 2.62 -2.40
C ILE A 108 1.24 4.06 -2.09
N SER A 109 0.93 4.83 -3.12
CA SER A 109 0.37 6.17 -2.96
C SER A 109 -0.22 6.72 -4.26
N THR A 110 -1.09 7.70 -4.13
CA THR A 110 -1.31 8.71 -5.16
C THR A 110 -0.26 9.82 -5.03
N PRO A 111 0.13 10.50 -6.11
CA PRO A 111 1.07 11.63 -6.03
C PRO A 111 0.52 12.77 -5.15
N ASN A 112 1.38 13.36 -4.32
CA ASN A 112 1.05 14.50 -3.47
C ASN A 112 2.22 15.50 -3.42
N GLY A 113 2.54 16.11 -4.54
CA GLY A 113 3.63 17.08 -4.65
C GLY A 113 5.03 16.44 -4.51
N TYR A 114 5.96 17.22 -3.97
CA TYR A 114 7.36 16.84 -3.82
C TYR A 114 7.66 16.43 -2.37
N ASP A 115 6.96 15.43 -1.84
CA ASP A 115 7.32 14.89 -0.54
C ASP A 115 8.65 14.13 -0.60
N LYS A 116 9.25 13.88 0.57
CA LYS A 116 10.59 13.32 0.60
C LYS A 116 10.64 11.84 0.26
N ILE A 117 9.82 11.01 0.91
CA ILE A 117 9.94 9.55 0.79
C ILE A 117 9.46 9.05 -0.57
N TYR A 118 8.20 9.36 -0.89
CA TYR A 118 7.56 8.81 -2.09
C TYR A 118 8.18 9.38 -3.37
N TYR A 119 8.35 10.71 -3.43
CA TYR A 119 8.90 11.38 -4.59
C TYR A 119 10.35 10.95 -4.86
N GLU A 120 11.20 10.92 -3.84
CA GLU A 120 12.61 10.52 -3.99
C GLU A 120 12.74 9.07 -4.46
N ILE A 121 11.96 8.13 -3.88
CA ILE A 121 11.97 6.73 -4.32
C ILE A 121 11.54 6.62 -5.77
N TYR A 122 10.46 7.31 -6.16
CA TYR A 122 9.93 7.30 -7.51
C TYR A 122 10.93 7.87 -8.52
N GLU A 123 11.48 9.05 -8.26
CA GLU A 123 12.48 9.71 -9.09
C GLU A 123 13.76 8.85 -9.26
N GLN A 124 14.26 8.29 -8.17
CA GLN A 124 15.42 7.42 -8.20
C GLN A 124 15.13 6.12 -8.98
N SER A 125 13.91 5.60 -8.89
CA SER A 125 13.50 4.40 -9.62
C SER A 125 13.47 4.64 -11.13
N ILE A 126 12.88 5.77 -11.57
CA ILE A 126 12.89 6.16 -12.99
C ILE A 126 14.33 6.29 -13.53
N LYS A 127 15.22 6.85 -12.72
CA LYS A 127 16.64 7.04 -13.07
C LYS A 127 17.48 5.76 -12.95
N GLY A 128 16.90 4.65 -12.49
CA GLY A 128 17.61 3.39 -12.24
C GLY A 128 18.63 3.47 -11.10
N LEU A 129 18.48 4.40 -10.18
CA LEU A 129 19.38 4.63 -9.04
C LEU A 129 19.04 3.80 -7.81
N ASN A 130 17.90 3.14 -7.82
CA ASN A 130 17.50 2.18 -6.78
C ASN A 130 16.96 0.88 -7.42
N SER A 131 16.61 -0.11 -6.61
CA SER A 131 16.11 -1.41 -7.07
C SER A 131 14.58 -1.54 -7.03
N PHE A 132 13.85 -0.45 -6.83
CA PHE A 132 12.39 -0.51 -6.85
C PHE A 132 11.86 -0.67 -8.28
N HIS A 133 10.84 -1.51 -8.39
CA HIS A 133 10.05 -1.64 -9.62
C HIS A 133 8.84 -0.73 -9.51
N ILE A 134 8.60 0.10 -10.55
CA ILE A 134 7.45 1.00 -10.62
C ILE A 134 6.28 0.28 -11.28
N SER A 135 5.10 0.41 -10.69
CA SER A 135 3.83 0.02 -11.29
C SER A 135 2.87 1.19 -11.19
N GLU A 136 2.46 1.73 -12.31
CA GLU A 136 1.50 2.84 -12.40
C GLU A 136 0.13 2.30 -12.76
N LEU A 137 -0.87 2.66 -11.95
CA LEU A 137 -2.27 2.31 -12.16
C LEU A 137 -3.05 3.60 -12.42
N HIS A 138 -3.31 3.88 -13.70
CA HIS A 138 -4.14 5.00 -14.10
C HIS A 138 -5.62 4.68 -13.89
N TRP A 139 -6.40 5.69 -13.47
CA TRP A 139 -7.83 5.54 -13.22
C TRP A 139 -8.61 5.01 -14.44
N GLU A 140 -8.16 5.36 -15.63
CA GLU A 140 -8.73 4.89 -16.92
C GLU A 140 -8.59 3.37 -17.13
N ASN A 141 -7.71 2.71 -16.40
CA ASN A 141 -7.57 1.25 -16.45
C ASN A 141 -8.62 0.51 -15.62
N ASP A 142 -9.39 1.22 -14.80
CA ASP A 142 -10.47 0.63 -14.00
C ASP A 142 -11.81 0.79 -14.74
N PRO A 143 -12.44 -0.32 -15.17
CA PRO A 143 -13.72 -0.26 -15.87
C PRO A 143 -14.85 0.45 -15.11
N ARG A 144 -14.75 0.52 -13.77
CA ARG A 144 -15.75 1.22 -12.94
C ARG A 144 -15.75 2.72 -13.17
N PHE A 145 -14.62 3.29 -13.62
CA PHE A 145 -14.48 4.71 -13.91
C PHE A 145 -14.59 5.04 -15.38
N THR A 146 -14.55 4.03 -16.27
CA THR A 146 -14.54 4.23 -17.72
C THR A 146 -15.83 3.74 -18.40
N ASN A 147 -16.73 3.08 -17.69
CA ASN A 147 -18.05 2.74 -18.21
C ASN A 147 -18.80 4.02 -18.57
N ASP A 148 -19.32 4.08 -19.80
CA ASP A 148 -20.06 5.19 -20.36
C ASP A 148 -19.28 6.52 -20.46
N LEU A 149 -17.95 6.46 -20.32
CA LEU A 149 -17.09 7.61 -20.50
C LEU A 149 -16.82 7.84 -21.99
N PHE A 150 -16.95 9.07 -22.45
CA PHE A 150 -16.58 9.47 -23.79
C PHE A 150 -15.77 10.78 -23.79
N TRP A 151 -14.96 10.94 -24.83
CA TRP A 151 -14.11 12.10 -25.00
C TRP A 151 -14.84 13.18 -25.78
N VAL A 152 -14.81 14.40 -25.27
CA VAL A 152 -15.28 15.58 -25.97
C VAL A 152 -14.10 16.54 -26.13
N LYS A 153 -13.85 16.95 -27.36
CA LYS A 153 -12.84 17.94 -27.67
C LYS A 153 -13.54 19.28 -27.96
N THR A 154 -13.44 20.23 -27.05
CA THR A 154 -13.75 21.64 -27.30
C THR A 154 -12.49 22.37 -27.78
N LYS A 155 -12.62 23.63 -28.27
CA LYS A 155 -11.55 24.36 -28.98
C LYS A 155 -10.15 24.21 -28.39
N ASP A 156 -9.99 24.21 -27.07
CA ASP A 156 -8.69 24.21 -26.40
C ASP A 156 -8.58 23.20 -25.25
N ILE A 157 -9.64 22.46 -24.92
CA ILE A 157 -9.67 21.58 -23.75
C ILE A 157 -10.34 20.25 -24.11
N VAL A 158 -9.78 19.16 -23.60
CA VAL A 158 -10.40 17.84 -23.65
C VAL A 158 -11.14 17.59 -22.34
N HIS A 159 -12.43 17.36 -22.41
CA HIS A 159 -13.26 17.03 -21.26
C HIS A 159 -13.65 15.56 -21.27
N PHE A 160 -13.75 14.98 -20.09
CA PHE A 160 -14.37 13.67 -19.90
C PHE A 160 -15.79 13.90 -19.40
N LEU A 161 -16.77 13.34 -20.09
CA LEU A 161 -18.16 13.36 -19.67
C LEU A 161 -18.63 11.94 -19.40
N LEU A 162 -19.35 11.77 -18.31
CA LEU A 162 -19.91 10.48 -17.90
C LEU A 162 -21.13 10.07 -18.72
N ASN A 163 -21.76 11.03 -19.39
CA ASN A 163 -22.98 10.79 -20.14
C ASN A 163 -23.06 11.70 -21.35
N ARG A 164 -23.46 11.18 -22.52
CA ARG A 164 -23.63 11.98 -23.75
C ARG A 164 -24.71 13.03 -23.62
N GLU A 165 -25.69 12.83 -22.73
CA GLU A 165 -26.74 13.78 -22.44
C GLU A 165 -26.27 15.07 -21.76
N ASP A 166 -25.04 15.02 -21.16
CA ASP A 166 -24.41 16.18 -20.53
C ASP A 166 -23.66 17.08 -21.54
N TYR A 167 -23.62 16.67 -22.82
CA TYR A 167 -22.93 17.41 -23.87
C TYR A 167 -23.93 18.18 -24.72
N ASP A 168 -23.87 19.52 -24.67
CA ASP A 168 -24.62 20.42 -25.55
C ASP A 168 -23.68 20.98 -26.62
N GLU A 169 -23.99 20.77 -27.90
CA GLU A 169 -23.18 21.18 -29.06
C GLU A 169 -23.24 22.70 -29.35
N ASN A 170 -23.66 23.56 -28.41
CA ASN A 170 -23.70 25.00 -28.62
C ASN A 170 -22.35 25.71 -28.64
#